data_459e0a685c6376fe74d7ed23ff01c15d
#
_entry.id   459e0a685c6376fe74d7ed23ff01c15d
#
_cell.length_a   1.000
_cell.length_b   1.000
_cell.length_c   1.000
_cell.angle_alpha   90.00
_cell.angle_beta   90.00
_cell.angle_gamma   90.00
#
_symmetry.space_group_name_H-M   'P 1'
#
loop_
_entity.id
_entity.type
_entity.pdbx_description
1 polymer ?
#
loop_
_entity_poly.entity_id
_entity_poly.type
_entity_poly.pdbx_seq_one_letter_code
_entity_poly.pdbx_strand_id
1 'polypeptide(L)'
;MSGCRVARYACSMNLFLDSFWRAVAYCLRPRVIALSFLPLILMVAVALGLGYFFWEPAIDWVRIALEGSAVVNTVWNWLRGIGLGSLKTVLAPLVVIFAVTPIIVVLSLLVVAVLMTPALVALVAERRFPTLERKRGGSLVLGAIWSLGSTLIALIALVISVPLWLVPPLILILPPLIWGWLTYRVMTFDALAEHASKEERRELVRRHRGWLFGMGVMTGYLGAAPSLVWASGALFAAAFVVLVPLAIWIYTLVFAFASLWFSHYCLAALQTMRAESASGVVPPGIADKAIALPDDSLFTDKIVP
;
A
#
# COMPACT_ATOMS: atom_id res chain seq x y z
N MET A 1 29.02 -12.02 -22.40
CA MET A 1 27.81 -12.11 -21.57
C MET A 1 27.67 -10.98 -20.52
N SER A 2 28.70 -10.27 -20.12
CA SER A 2 28.66 -9.15 -19.15
C SER A 2 28.03 -7.86 -19.70
N GLY A 3 28.29 -7.47 -20.95
CA GLY A 3 27.79 -6.21 -21.54
C GLY A 3 26.26 -6.10 -21.64
N CYS A 4 25.56 -7.19 -21.93
CA CYS A 4 24.10 -7.19 -22.04
C CYS A 4 23.39 -7.06 -20.66
N ARG A 5 24.04 -7.50 -19.58
CA ARG A 5 23.55 -7.28 -18.21
C ARG A 5 23.70 -5.82 -17.79
N VAL A 6 24.88 -5.23 -18.05
CA VAL A 6 25.16 -3.82 -17.72
C VAL A 6 24.20 -2.88 -18.45
N ALA A 7 23.94 -3.10 -19.74
CA ALA A 7 22.99 -2.31 -20.52
C ALA A 7 21.55 -2.41 -19.98
N ARG A 8 21.12 -3.59 -19.52
CA ARG A 8 19.79 -3.78 -18.89
C ARG A 8 19.69 -3.08 -17.54
N TYR A 9 20.72 -3.12 -16.72
CA TYR A 9 20.74 -2.39 -15.44
C TYR A 9 20.69 -0.87 -15.67
N ALA A 10 21.44 -0.34 -16.64
CA ALA A 10 21.42 1.08 -16.98
C ALA A 10 20.04 1.52 -17.51
N CYS A 11 19.40 0.72 -18.35
CA CYS A 11 18.06 0.99 -18.86
C CYS A 11 16.99 0.97 -17.75
N SER A 12 17.05 0.00 -16.83
CA SER A 12 16.13 -0.07 -15.70
C SER A 12 16.36 1.02 -14.66
N MET A 13 17.59 1.48 -14.46
CA MET A 13 17.91 2.58 -13.57
C MET A 13 17.38 3.92 -14.11
N ASN A 14 17.56 4.16 -15.41
CA ASN A 14 16.98 5.34 -16.06
C ASN A 14 15.46 5.34 -15.98
N LEU A 15 14.82 4.17 -16.17
CA LEU A 15 13.37 4.02 -16.03
C LEU A 15 12.90 4.31 -14.59
N PHE A 16 13.66 3.83 -13.59
CA PHE A 16 13.39 4.06 -12.17
C PHE A 16 13.42 5.56 -11.83
N LEU A 17 14.48 6.27 -12.23
CA LEU A 17 14.63 7.70 -11.98
C LEU A 17 13.62 8.55 -12.77
N ASP A 18 13.37 8.24 -14.05
CA ASP A 18 12.37 8.93 -14.85
C ASP A 18 10.98 8.77 -14.24
N SER A 19 10.64 7.57 -13.79
CA SER A 19 9.35 7.29 -13.12
C SER A 19 9.22 8.02 -11.79
N PHE A 20 10.31 8.15 -11.02
CA PHE A 20 10.35 8.89 -9.77
C PHE A 20 10.04 10.38 -9.99
N TRP A 21 10.80 11.05 -10.86
CA TRP A 21 10.62 12.48 -11.11
C TRP A 21 9.25 12.80 -11.70
N ARG A 22 8.72 11.92 -12.54
CA ARG A 22 7.35 12.06 -13.06
C ARG A 22 6.31 11.89 -11.96
N ALA A 23 6.48 10.95 -11.05
CA ALA A 23 5.58 10.79 -9.90
C ALA A 23 5.57 12.05 -9.03
N VAL A 24 6.74 12.63 -8.74
CA VAL A 24 6.84 13.91 -8.02
C VAL A 24 6.09 15.02 -8.77
N ALA A 25 6.35 15.17 -10.07
CA ALA A 25 5.68 16.20 -10.88
C ALA A 25 4.15 16.01 -10.96
N TYR A 26 3.68 14.75 -10.97
CA TYR A 26 2.24 14.45 -10.95
C TYR A 26 1.61 14.69 -9.58
N CYS A 27 2.33 14.46 -8.48
CA CYS A 27 1.86 14.79 -7.13
C CYS A 27 1.59 16.30 -6.95
N LEU A 28 2.36 17.15 -7.63
CA LEU A 28 2.17 18.60 -7.58
C LEU A 28 0.98 19.11 -8.41
N ARG A 29 0.29 18.24 -9.15
CA ARG A 29 -0.90 18.62 -9.91
C ARG A 29 -2.09 18.89 -9.01
N PRO A 30 -2.88 19.94 -9.27
CA PRO A 30 -4.01 20.31 -8.41
C PRO A 30 -5.05 19.20 -8.26
N ARG A 31 -5.23 18.36 -9.28
CA ARG A 31 -6.13 17.20 -9.20
C ARG A 31 -5.66 16.16 -8.18
N VAL A 32 -4.36 15.87 -8.13
CA VAL A 32 -3.81 14.89 -7.18
C VAL A 32 -3.83 15.46 -5.76
N ILE A 33 -3.50 16.75 -5.61
CA ILE A 33 -3.61 17.45 -4.33
C ILE A 33 -5.06 17.45 -3.85
N ALA A 34 -6.03 17.77 -4.71
CA ALA A 34 -7.45 17.71 -4.34
C ALA A 34 -7.89 16.31 -3.90
N LEU A 35 -7.45 15.25 -4.63
CA LEU A 35 -7.73 13.88 -4.23
C LEU A 35 -7.08 13.52 -2.89
N SER A 36 -5.93 14.11 -2.54
CA SER A 36 -5.27 13.83 -1.26
C SER A 36 -6.02 14.37 -0.04
N PHE A 37 -6.93 15.33 -0.22
CA PHE A 37 -7.83 15.80 0.83
C PHE A 37 -9.09 14.93 0.98
N LEU A 38 -9.37 14.04 0.03
CA LEU A 38 -10.57 13.20 0.05
C LEU A 38 -10.72 12.38 1.35
N PRO A 39 -9.66 11.76 1.92
CA PRO A 39 -9.78 11.04 3.19
C PRO A 39 -10.19 11.95 4.35
N LEU A 40 -9.67 13.17 4.40
CA LEU A 40 -10.02 14.13 5.46
C LEU A 40 -11.48 14.53 5.36
N ILE A 41 -11.95 14.84 4.16
CA ILE A 41 -13.35 15.20 3.92
C ILE A 41 -14.26 14.04 4.29
N LEU A 42 -13.91 12.81 3.87
CA LEU A 42 -14.66 11.62 4.17
C LEU A 42 -14.68 11.32 5.67
N MET A 43 -13.53 11.44 6.34
CA MET A 43 -13.40 11.24 7.78
C MET A 43 -14.27 12.23 8.57
N VAL A 44 -14.24 13.52 8.20
CA VAL A 44 -15.08 14.54 8.83
C VAL A 44 -16.55 14.26 8.57
N ALA A 45 -16.94 13.94 7.34
CA ALA A 45 -18.33 13.62 7.00
C ALA A 45 -18.85 12.39 7.77
N VAL A 46 -18.04 11.33 7.86
CA VAL A 46 -18.41 10.11 8.60
C VAL A 46 -18.46 10.38 10.11
N ALA A 47 -17.49 11.13 10.65
CA ALA A 47 -17.46 11.49 12.07
C ALA A 47 -18.68 12.33 12.47
N LEU A 48 -19.05 13.34 11.66
CA LEU A 48 -20.23 14.16 11.89
C LEU A 48 -21.52 13.35 11.75
N GLY A 49 -21.60 12.50 10.70
CA GLY A 49 -22.78 11.66 10.49
C GLY A 49 -22.97 10.64 11.62
N LEU A 50 -21.94 9.89 11.98
CA LEU A 50 -22.00 8.95 13.10
C LEU A 50 -22.23 9.66 14.44
N GLY A 51 -21.56 10.80 14.64
CA GLY A 51 -21.77 11.61 15.84
C GLY A 51 -23.21 12.08 15.96
N TYR A 52 -23.83 12.56 14.88
CA TYR A 52 -25.19 13.02 14.92
C TYR A 52 -26.21 11.91 15.23
N PHE A 53 -26.03 10.71 14.63
CA PHE A 53 -27.02 9.64 14.76
C PHE A 53 -26.75 8.69 15.94
N PHE A 54 -25.49 8.49 16.32
CA PHE A 54 -25.08 7.40 17.23
C PHE A 54 -24.40 7.88 18.51
N TRP A 55 -24.24 9.21 18.72
CA TRP A 55 -23.50 9.73 19.88
C TRP A 55 -24.14 9.32 21.22
N GLU A 56 -25.43 9.58 21.41
CA GLU A 56 -26.13 9.22 22.63
C GLU A 56 -26.19 7.72 22.87
N PRO A 57 -26.64 6.90 21.88
CA PRO A 57 -26.64 5.45 22.03
C PRO A 57 -25.26 4.86 22.35
N ALA A 58 -24.20 5.40 21.75
CA ALA A 58 -22.85 4.92 21.98
C ALA A 58 -22.38 5.23 23.41
N ILE A 59 -22.65 6.43 23.91
CA ILE A 59 -22.32 6.81 25.30
C ILE A 59 -23.09 5.93 26.28
N ASP A 60 -24.36 5.71 26.06
CA ASP A 60 -25.18 4.90 26.96
C ASP A 60 -24.75 3.44 26.97
N TRP A 61 -24.42 2.89 25.80
CA TRP A 61 -23.88 1.54 25.72
C TRP A 61 -22.55 1.41 26.47
N VAL A 62 -21.62 2.38 26.31
CA VAL A 62 -20.34 2.39 27.02
C VAL A 62 -20.56 2.55 28.53
N ARG A 63 -21.48 3.40 28.98
CA ARG A 63 -21.81 3.53 30.41
C ARG A 63 -22.28 2.21 31.01
N ILE A 64 -23.23 1.53 30.35
CA ILE A 64 -23.74 0.23 30.77
C ILE A 64 -22.61 -0.82 30.83
N ALA A 65 -21.75 -0.86 29.81
CA ALA A 65 -20.63 -1.77 29.76
C ALA A 65 -19.60 -1.51 30.88
N LEU A 66 -19.32 -0.23 31.16
CA LEU A 66 -18.41 0.17 32.24
C LEU A 66 -19.02 -0.15 33.63
N GLU A 67 -20.33 0.03 33.82
CA GLU A 67 -21.01 -0.26 35.07
C GLU A 67 -21.14 -1.77 35.34
N GLY A 68 -21.28 -2.58 34.30
CA GLY A 68 -21.32 -4.05 34.39
C GLY A 68 -19.96 -4.71 34.65
N SER A 69 -18.86 -4.00 34.51
CA SER A 69 -17.52 -4.57 34.67
C SER A 69 -17.02 -4.48 36.12
N ALA A 70 -16.79 -5.64 36.76
CA ALA A 70 -16.25 -5.72 38.12
C ALA A 70 -14.85 -5.08 38.23
N VAL A 71 -14.02 -5.21 37.21
CA VAL A 71 -12.67 -4.63 37.15
C VAL A 71 -12.76 -3.10 37.14
N VAL A 72 -13.64 -2.56 36.29
CA VAL A 72 -13.84 -1.10 36.19
C VAL A 72 -14.39 -0.56 37.51
N ASN A 73 -15.32 -1.23 38.15
CA ASN A 73 -15.86 -0.81 39.45
C ASN A 73 -14.80 -0.81 40.56
N THR A 74 -13.88 -1.78 40.57
CA THR A 74 -12.75 -1.82 41.53
C THR A 74 -11.80 -0.65 41.33
N VAL A 75 -11.37 -0.41 40.09
CA VAL A 75 -10.51 0.74 39.73
C VAL A 75 -11.22 2.07 40.05
N TRP A 76 -12.56 2.12 39.83
CA TRP A 76 -13.36 3.30 40.09
C TRP A 76 -13.46 3.64 41.59
N ASN A 77 -13.65 2.62 42.43
CA ASN A 77 -13.68 2.81 43.88
C ASN A 77 -12.31 3.29 44.43
N TRP A 78 -11.22 2.81 43.85
CA TRP A 78 -9.87 3.30 44.16
C TRP A 78 -9.69 4.77 43.72
N LEU A 79 -10.12 5.15 42.49
CA LEU A 79 -10.06 6.53 41.99
C LEU A 79 -10.91 7.50 42.81
N ARG A 80 -12.06 7.06 43.31
CA ARG A 80 -12.88 7.87 44.24
C ARG A 80 -12.14 8.16 45.54
N GLY A 81 -11.39 7.19 46.03
CA GLY A 81 -10.58 7.33 47.29
C GLY A 81 -9.52 8.42 47.19
N ILE A 82 -9.06 8.74 45.98
CA ILE A 82 -8.06 9.80 45.72
C ILE A 82 -8.69 11.11 45.20
N GLY A 83 -10.04 11.27 45.28
CA GLY A 83 -10.74 12.53 44.93
C GLY A 83 -11.08 12.71 43.45
N LEU A 84 -10.85 11.70 42.59
CA LEU A 84 -11.06 11.78 41.13
C LEU A 84 -12.44 11.23 40.69
N GLY A 85 -13.44 11.29 41.53
CA GLY A 85 -14.79 10.77 41.29
C GLY A 85 -15.52 11.35 40.08
N SER A 86 -15.23 12.61 39.71
CA SER A 86 -15.84 13.30 38.58
C SER A 86 -15.36 12.83 37.20
N LEU A 87 -14.28 12.06 37.11
CA LEU A 87 -13.77 11.53 35.85
C LEU A 87 -14.74 10.54 35.18
N LYS A 88 -15.71 9.97 35.90
CA LYS A 88 -16.70 9.03 35.33
C LYS A 88 -17.51 9.67 34.22
N THR A 89 -17.87 10.94 34.35
CA THR A 89 -18.67 11.68 33.35
C THR A 89 -17.90 11.92 32.05
N VAL A 90 -16.57 12.05 32.17
CA VAL A 90 -15.68 12.31 31.01
C VAL A 90 -15.19 11.02 30.38
N LEU A 91 -15.13 9.93 31.15
CA LEU A 91 -14.55 8.66 30.70
C LEU A 91 -15.38 8.00 29.56
N ALA A 92 -16.72 8.00 29.68
CA ALA A 92 -17.56 7.36 28.65
C ALA A 92 -17.42 8.05 27.27
N PRO A 93 -17.55 9.38 27.12
CA PRO A 93 -17.26 10.05 25.86
C PRO A 93 -15.84 9.79 25.33
N LEU A 94 -14.86 9.75 26.23
CA LEU A 94 -13.46 9.55 25.87
C LEU A 94 -13.22 8.15 25.32
N VAL A 95 -13.81 7.12 25.95
CA VAL A 95 -13.76 5.74 25.46
C VAL A 95 -14.43 5.61 24.10
N VAL A 96 -15.60 6.24 23.88
CA VAL A 96 -16.26 6.25 22.56
C VAL A 96 -15.35 6.88 21.51
N ILE A 97 -14.76 8.04 21.79
CA ILE A 97 -13.85 8.73 20.86
C ILE A 97 -12.65 7.84 20.54
N PHE A 98 -11.98 7.29 21.56
CA PHE A 98 -10.79 6.43 21.34
C PHE A 98 -11.08 5.13 20.63
N ALA A 99 -12.28 4.53 20.83
CA ALA A 99 -12.68 3.30 20.16
C ALA A 99 -13.14 3.53 18.72
N VAL A 100 -13.90 4.60 18.47
CA VAL A 100 -14.54 4.86 17.17
C VAL A 100 -13.59 5.56 16.21
N THR A 101 -12.73 6.47 16.70
CA THR A 101 -11.80 7.24 15.84
C THR A 101 -10.89 6.34 14.98
N PRO A 102 -10.21 5.32 15.51
CA PRO A 102 -9.38 4.44 14.69
C PRO A 102 -10.19 3.71 13.62
N ILE A 103 -11.42 3.30 13.92
CA ILE A 103 -12.31 2.61 12.97
C ILE A 103 -12.66 3.55 11.82
N ILE A 104 -13.05 4.79 12.14
CA ILE A 104 -13.37 5.82 11.13
C ILE A 104 -12.16 6.09 10.24
N VAL A 105 -10.97 6.26 10.85
CA VAL A 105 -9.72 6.54 10.12
C VAL A 105 -9.39 5.38 9.17
N VAL A 106 -9.39 4.14 9.67
CA VAL A 106 -9.08 2.95 8.85
C VAL A 106 -10.09 2.79 7.73
N LEU A 107 -11.38 2.92 8.02
CA LEU A 107 -12.42 2.78 7.01
C LEU A 107 -12.33 3.88 5.94
N SER A 108 -12.08 5.12 6.33
CA SER A 108 -11.92 6.25 5.43
C SER A 108 -10.68 6.08 4.53
N LEU A 109 -9.56 5.65 5.09
CA LEU A 109 -8.34 5.36 4.31
C LEU A 109 -8.54 4.19 3.35
N LEU A 110 -9.28 3.15 3.76
CA LEU A 110 -9.58 2.00 2.91
C LEU A 110 -10.44 2.42 1.70
N VAL A 111 -11.52 3.16 1.94
CA VAL A 111 -12.39 3.67 0.87
C VAL A 111 -11.59 4.52 -0.12
N VAL A 112 -10.75 5.41 0.40
CA VAL A 112 -9.91 6.26 -0.44
C VAL A 112 -8.88 5.46 -1.23
N ALA A 113 -8.23 4.46 -0.62
CA ALA A 113 -7.29 3.60 -1.32
C ALA A 113 -7.96 2.88 -2.50
N VAL A 114 -9.18 2.36 -2.30
CA VAL A 114 -9.96 1.67 -3.34
C VAL A 114 -10.36 2.61 -4.48
N LEU A 115 -10.71 3.86 -4.18
CA LEU A 115 -11.12 4.85 -5.19
C LEU A 115 -9.94 5.54 -5.86
N MET A 116 -8.92 5.90 -5.09
CA MET A 116 -7.80 6.73 -5.53
C MET A 116 -6.82 5.94 -6.42
N THR A 117 -6.52 4.68 -6.08
CA THR A 117 -5.57 3.88 -6.85
C THR A 117 -5.98 3.73 -8.32
N PRO A 118 -7.20 3.27 -8.68
CA PRO A 118 -7.58 3.18 -10.09
C PRO A 118 -7.64 4.54 -10.78
N ALA A 119 -8.05 5.60 -10.08
CA ALA A 119 -8.07 6.95 -10.64
C ALA A 119 -6.67 7.46 -10.99
N LEU A 120 -5.66 7.18 -10.16
CA LEU A 120 -4.27 7.57 -10.42
C LEU A 120 -3.66 6.73 -11.54
N VAL A 121 -3.91 5.42 -11.58
CA VAL A 121 -3.46 4.53 -12.67
C VAL A 121 -4.07 4.97 -13.99
N ALA A 122 -5.37 5.25 -14.03
CA ALA A 122 -6.05 5.74 -15.22
C ALA A 122 -5.48 7.10 -15.70
N LEU A 123 -5.23 8.02 -14.77
CA LEU A 123 -4.61 9.31 -15.07
C LEU A 123 -3.24 9.16 -15.76
N VAL A 124 -2.41 8.24 -15.29
CA VAL A 124 -1.09 7.96 -15.89
C VAL A 124 -1.25 7.27 -17.24
N ALA A 125 -2.11 6.25 -17.32
CA ALA A 125 -2.35 5.49 -18.54
C ALA A 125 -2.87 6.37 -19.69
N GLU A 126 -3.90 7.18 -19.43
CA GLU A 126 -4.51 8.04 -20.45
C GLU A 126 -3.56 9.13 -20.97
N ARG A 127 -2.72 9.68 -20.08
CA ARG A 127 -1.84 10.78 -20.47
C ARG A 127 -0.51 10.34 -21.06
N ARG A 128 0.04 9.23 -20.60
CA ARG A 128 1.38 8.80 -21.01
C ARG A 128 1.36 7.59 -21.96
N PHE A 129 0.36 6.74 -21.82
CA PHE A 129 0.28 5.46 -22.53
C PHE A 129 -1.09 5.28 -23.22
N PRO A 130 -1.57 6.24 -24.03
CA PRO A 130 -2.91 6.19 -24.61
C PRO A 130 -3.11 5.00 -25.57
N THR A 131 -2.02 4.49 -26.15
CA THR A 131 -2.03 3.34 -27.08
C THR A 131 -1.85 2.00 -26.40
N LEU A 132 -1.66 1.97 -25.05
CA LEU A 132 -1.42 0.73 -24.34
C LEU A 132 -2.74 -0.05 -24.17
N GLU A 133 -2.80 -1.22 -24.79
CA GLU A 133 -3.97 -2.11 -24.76
C GLU A 133 -4.31 -2.54 -23.33
N ARG A 134 -5.60 -2.49 -22.97
CA ARG A 134 -6.13 -2.91 -21.66
C ARG A 134 -6.55 -4.38 -21.74
N LYS A 135 -5.73 -5.30 -21.24
CA LYS A 135 -6.01 -6.75 -21.25
C LYS A 135 -6.84 -7.25 -20.05
N ARG A 136 -7.12 -6.38 -19.07
CA ARG A 136 -7.95 -6.67 -17.89
C ARG A 136 -7.61 -7.99 -17.18
N GLY A 137 -6.33 -8.26 -16.97
CA GLY A 137 -5.86 -9.49 -16.33
C GLY A 137 -6.08 -9.56 -14.81
N GLY A 138 -6.65 -8.53 -14.20
CA GLY A 138 -7.04 -8.47 -12.79
C GLY A 138 -8.43 -7.90 -12.61
N SER A 139 -9.26 -8.53 -11.78
CA SER A 139 -10.52 -7.96 -11.31
C SER A 139 -10.32 -7.26 -9.97
N LEU A 140 -11.20 -6.33 -9.60
CA LEU A 140 -11.19 -5.67 -8.28
C LEU A 140 -11.24 -6.70 -7.15
N VAL A 141 -12.08 -7.75 -7.30
CA VAL A 141 -12.20 -8.84 -6.30
C VAL A 141 -10.87 -9.60 -6.17
N LEU A 142 -10.23 -9.93 -7.29
CA LEU A 142 -8.93 -10.61 -7.27
C LEU A 142 -7.85 -9.71 -6.63
N GLY A 143 -7.90 -8.41 -6.88
CA GLY A 143 -7.03 -7.41 -6.24
C GLY A 143 -7.22 -7.36 -4.74
N ALA A 144 -8.48 -7.33 -4.28
CA ALA A 144 -8.80 -7.34 -2.86
C ALA A 144 -8.32 -8.62 -2.16
N ILE A 145 -8.57 -9.79 -2.74
CA ILE A 145 -8.10 -11.08 -2.20
C ILE A 145 -6.57 -11.12 -2.16
N TRP A 146 -5.91 -10.66 -3.22
CA TRP A 146 -4.44 -10.61 -3.30
C TRP A 146 -3.85 -9.65 -2.25
N SER A 147 -4.45 -8.48 -2.09
CA SER A 147 -4.06 -7.49 -1.08
C SER A 147 -4.26 -8.04 0.33
N LEU A 148 -5.43 -8.61 0.62
CA LEU A 148 -5.73 -9.20 1.93
C LEU A 148 -4.77 -10.34 2.27
N GLY A 149 -4.52 -11.27 1.33
CA GLY A 149 -3.57 -12.36 1.52
C GLY A 149 -2.15 -11.86 1.75
N SER A 150 -1.71 -10.84 0.99
CA SER A 150 -0.40 -10.23 1.16
C SER A 150 -0.28 -9.50 2.50
N THR A 151 -1.34 -8.82 2.94
CA THR A 151 -1.41 -8.15 4.24
C THR A 151 -1.33 -9.15 5.39
N LEU A 152 -2.05 -10.27 5.30
CA LEU A 152 -1.99 -11.32 6.32
C LEU A 152 -0.57 -11.90 6.45
N ILE A 153 0.09 -12.18 5.33
CA ILE A 153 1.49 -12.65 5.32
C ILE A 153 2.42 -11.61 5.96
N ALA A 154 2.24 -10.32 5.63
CA ALA A 154 3.04 -9.24 6.20
C ALA A 154 2.82 -9.11 7.71
N LEU A 155 1.59 -9.23 8.20
CA LEU A 155 1.26 -9.21 9.63
C LEU A 155 1.89 -10.39 10.36
N ILE A 156 1.81 -11.61 9.81
CA ILE A 156 2.47 -12.78 10.38
C ILE A 156 3.99 -12.58 10.44
N ALA A 157 4.59 -12.07 9.35
CA ALA A 157 6.02 -11.78 9.33
C ALA A 157 6.40 -10.70 10.36
N LEU A 158 5.55 -9.69 10.54
CA LEU A 158 5.75 -8.64 11.55
C LEU A 158 5.71 -9.23 12.96
N VAL A 159 4.71 -10.06 13.28
CA VAL A 159 4.60 -10.73 14.58
C VAL A 159 5.81 -11.63 14.85
N ILE A 160 6.23 -12.42 13.86
CA ILE A 160 7.43 -13.27 13.97
C ILE A 160 8.70 -12.42 14.16
N SER A 161 8.73 -11.21 13.63
CA SER A 161 9.88 -10.30 13.76
C SER A 161 9.99 -9.63 15.14
N VAL A 162 8.93 -9.64 15.98
CA VAL A 162 8.92 -8.98 17.29
C VAL A 162 10.07 -9.41 18.20
N PRO A 163 10.42 -10.70 18.34
CA PRO A 163 11.57 -11.11 19.16
C PRO A 163 12.90 -10.52 18.68
N LEU A 164 13.03 -10.28 17.37
CA LEU A 164 14.23 -9.71 16.75
C LEU A 164 14.38 -8.20 17.05
N TRP A 165 13.32 -7.54 17.51
CA TRP A 165 13.35 -6.12 17.90
C TRP A 165 14.15 -5.86 19.18
N LEU A 166 14.48 -6.90 19.93
CA LEU A 166 15.42 -6.82 21.06
C LEU A 166 16.82 -6.39 20.62
N VAL A 167 17.14 -6.55 19.32
CA VAL A 167 18.37 -6.06 18.72
C VAL A 167 18.08 -4.69 18.05
N PRO A 168 18.55 -3.56 18.64
CA PRO A 168 18.16 -2.21 18.19
C PRO A 168 18.29 -1.93 16.69
N PRO A 169 19.32 -2.36 15.95
CA PRO A 169 19.41 -2.14 14.51
C PRO A 169 18.29 -2.85 13.72
N LEU A 170 17.80 -4.01 14.19
CA LEU A 170 16.81 -4.79 13.46
C LEU A 170 15.42 -4.16 13.49
N ILE A 171 15.08 -3.41 14.54
CA ILE A 171 13.79 -2.68 14.60
C ILE A 171 13.70 -1.58 13.53
N LEU A 172 14.83 -1.02 13.12
CA LEU A 172 14.87 0.01 12.07
C LEU A 172 14.83 -0.60 10.66
N ILE A 173 15.21 -1.87 10.51
CA ILE A 173 15.36 -2.53 9.20
C ILE A 173 14.17 -3.44 8.89
N LEU A 174 13.77 -4.32 9.81
CA LEU A 174 12.78 -5.37 9.54
C LEU A 174 11.38 -4.82 9.22
N PRO A 175 10.78 -3.93 10.04
CA PRO A 175 9.46 -3.40 9.73
C PRO A 175 9.39 -2.68 8.38
N PRO A 176 10.31 -1.76 8.02
CA PRO A 176 10.30 -1.13 6.70
C PRO A 176 10.49 -2.11 5.54
N LEU A 177 11.27 -3.18 5.71
CA LEU A 177 11.41 -4.23 4.69
C LEU A 177 10.11 -5.02 4.50
N ILE A 178 9.42 -5.38 5.59
CA ILE A 178 8.14 -6.09 5.53
C ILE A 178 7.06 -5.20 4.89
N TRP A 179 6.96 -3.94 5.32
CA TRP A 179 6.04 -2.97 4.71
C TRP A 179 6.39 -2.68 3.26
N GLY A 180 7.68 -2.56 2.93
CA GLY A 180 8.15 -2.39 1.57
C GLY A 180 7.80 -3.59 0.68
N TRP A 181 7.92 -4.80 1.21
CA TRP A 181 7.50 -6.02 0.53
C TRP A 181 5.97 -6.03 0.26
N LEU A 182 5.18 -5.65 1.25
CA LEU A 182 3.72 -5.52 1.10
C LEU A 182 3.37 -4.47 0.05
N THR A 183 3.97 -3.29 0.16
CA THR A 183 3.73 -2.16 -0.75
C THR A 183 4.02 -2.55 -2.19
N TYR A 184 5.19 -3.16 -2.47
CA TYR A 184 5.50 -3.54 -3.85
C TYR A 184 4.53 -4.59 -4.39
N ARG A 185 4.07 -5.53 -3.58
CA ARG A 185 3.13 -6.56 -4.02
C ARG A 185 1.76 -6.00 -4.37
N VAL A 186 1.24 -5.14 -3.52
CA VAL A 186 -0.09 -4.53 -3.71
C VAL A 186 -0.04 -3.51 -4.84
N MET A 187 0.88 -2.54 -4.79
CA MET A 187 0.96 -1.47 -5.78
C MET A 187 1.28 -1.97 -7.19
N THR A 188 2.14 -3.00 -7.32
CA THR A 188 2.43 -3.59 -8.64
C THR A 188 1.21 -4.31 -9.20
N PHE A 189 0.45 -5.01 -8.34
CA PHE A 189 -0.78 -5.65 -8.77
C PHE A 189 -1.78 -4.61 -9.28
N ASP A 190 -2.03 -3.56 -8.50
CA ASP A 190 -3.00 -2.51 -8.81
C ASP A 190 -2.62 -1.75 -10.09
N ALA A 191 -1.34 -1.38 -10.24
CA ALA A 191 -0.85 -0.69 -11.43
C ALA A 191 -1.02 -1.50 -12.72
N LEU A 192 -0.98 -2.83 -12.64
CA LEU A 192 -1.05 -3.73 -13.80
C LEU A 192 -2.42 -4.40 -13.98
N ALA A 193 -3.35 -4.26 -13.05
CA ALA A 193 -4.61 -5.00 -13.01
C ALA A 193 -5.45 -4.83 -14.29
N GLU A 194 -5.53 -3.60 -14.81
CA GLU A 194 -6.32 -3.28 -16.02
C GLU A 194 -5.55 -3.52 -17.32
N HIS A 195 -4.22 -3.33 -17.30
CA HIS A 195 -3.43 -3.23 -18.53
C HIS A 195 -2.67 -4.51 -18.88
N ALA A 196 -2.29 -5.35 -17.91
CA ALA A 196 -1.49 -6.55 -18.13
C ALA A 196 -2.32 -7.82 -18.01
N SER A 197 -1.97 -8.86 -18.80
CA SER A 197 -2.43 -10.23 -18.56
C SER A 197 -1.77 -10.81 -17.30
N LYS A 198 -2.27 -11.95 -16.81
CA LYS A 198 -1.66 -12.65 -15.65
C LYS A 198 -0.22 -13.05 -15.93
N GLU A 199 0.05 -13.50 -17.15
CA GLU A 199 1.36 -13.96 -17.64
C GLU A 199 2.32 -12.78 -17.76
N GLU A 200 1.89 -11.69 -18.40
CA GLU A 200 2.67 -10.44 -18.55
C GLU A 200 3.04 -9.86 -17.18
N ARG A 201 2.09 -9.82 -16.25
CA ARG A 201 2.34 -9.34 -14.88
C ARG A 201 3.36 -10.20 -14.15
N ARG A 202 3.25 -11.55 -14.24
CA ARG A 202 4.19 -12.46 -13.60
C ARG A 202 5.60 -12.30 -14.16
N GLU A 203 5.73 -12.17 -15.48
CA GLU A 203 7.00 -11.97 -16.16
C GLU A 203 7.63 -10.62 -15.80
N LEU A 204 6.85 -9.53 -15.77
CA LEU A 204 7.30 -8.21 -15.39
C LEU A 204 7.84 -8.20 -13.96
N VAL A 205 7.08 -8.77 -13.02
CA VAL A 205 7.53 -8.89 -11.61
C VAL A 205 8.81 -9.70 -11.51
N ARG A 206 8.94 -10.79 -12.26
CA ARG A 206 10.14 -11.62 -12.27
C ARG A 206 11.37 -10.84 -12.76
N ARG A 207 11.22 -10.06 -13.84
CA ARG A 207 12.32 -9.28 -14.45
C ARG A 207 12.75 -8.09 -13.60
N HIS A 208 11.80 -7.41 -12.98
CA HIS A 208 12.00 -6.14 -12.27
C HIS A 208 11.90 -6.25 -10.75
N ARG A 209 11.96 -7.47 -10.19
CA ARG A 209 11.71 -7.75 -8.76
C ARG A 209 12.53 -6.85 -7.82
N GLY A 210 13.83 -6.67 -8.10
CA GLY A 210 14.71 -5.87 -7.26
C GLY A 210 14.33 -4.39 -7.23
N TRP A 211 14.02 -3.81 -8.40
CA TRP A 211 13.62 -2.41 -8.53
C TRP A 211 12.26 -2.15 -7.87
N LEU A 212 11.28 -3.03 -8.10
CA LEU A 212 9.96 -2.93 -7.48
C LEU A 212 10.04 -3.06 -5.96
N PHE A 213 10.87 -3.96 -5.44
CA PHE A 213 11.11 -4.09 -4.02
C PHE A 213 11.80 -2.84 -3.45
N GLY A 214 12.82 -2.32 -4.14
CA GLY A 214 13.49 -1.07 -3.76
C GLY A 214 12.52 0.12 -3.68
N MET A 215 11.60 0.25 -4.67
CA MET A 215 10.53 1.26 -4.64
C MET A 215 9.63 1.06 -3.43
N GLY A 216 9.21 -0.18 -3.14
CA GLY A 216 8.40 -0.50 -1.98
C GLY A 216 9.06 -0.12 -0.66
N VAL A 217 10.35 -0.42 -0.50
CA VAL A 217 11.11 -0.07 0.71
C VAL A 217 11.25 1.44 0.84
N MET A 218 11.58 2.16 -0.23
CA MET A 218 11.68 3.62 -0.20
C MET A 218 10.35 4.28 0.18
N THR A 219 9.25 3.83 -0.41
CA THR A 219 7.91 4.34 -0.08
C THR A 219 7.46 3.92 1.33
N GLY A 220 7.90 2.77 1.81
CA GLY A 220 7.69 2.32 3.19
C GLY A 220 8.37 3.26 4.21
N TYR A 221 9.61 3.65 3.95
CA TYR A 221 10.32 4.65 4.79
C TYR A 221 9.66 6.03 4.72
N LEU A 222 9.23 6.47 3.54
CA LEU A 222 8.48 7.72 3.40
C LEU A 222 7.17 7.69 4.20
N GLY A 223 6.48 6.54 4.21
CA GLY A 223 5.29 6.32 5.03
C GLY A 223 5.56 6.33 6.54
N ALA A 224 6.77 6.02 6.98
CA ALA A 224 7.15 6.10 8.39
C ALA A 224 7.51 7.54 8.85
N ALA A 225 7.75 8.48 7.93
CA ALA A 225 8.15 9.84 8.29
C ALA A 225 7.19 10.57 9.25
N PRO A 226 5.85 10.50 9.12
CA PRO A 226 4.95 11.11 10.09
C PRO A 226 5.06 10.56 11.51
N SER A 227 5.54 9.32 11.71
CA SER A 227 5.70 8.73 13.04
C SER A 227 6.76 9.46 13.88
N LEU A 228 7.71 10.13 13.26
CA LEU A 228 8.70 10.97 13.96
C LEU A 228 8.06 12.13 14.69
N VAL A 229 6.96 12.68 14.15
CA VAL A 229 6.19 13.76 14.82
C VAL A 229 5.49 13.23 16.06
N TRP A 230 5.01 11.98 16.04
CA TRP A 230 4.35 11.33 17.16
C TRP A 230 5.32 10.99 18.30
N ALA A 231 6.61 10.81 18.00
CA ALA A 231 7.64 10.53 19.01
C ALA A 231 7.86 11.70 19.98
N SER A 232 7.48 12.93 19.61
CA SER A 232 7.52 14.10 20.50
C SER A 232 6.20 14.26 21.27
N GLY A 233 5.97 13.43 22.30
CA GLY A 233 4.70 13.38 23.05
C GLY A 233 4.17 14.72 23.57
N ALA A 234 5.05 15.67 23.94
CA ALA A 234 4.64 16.99 24.42
C ALA A 234 4.05 17.87 23.29
N LEU A 235 4.66 17.87 22.12
CA LEU A 235 4.13 18.55 20.92
C LEU A 235 2.83 17.92 20.46
N PHE A 236 2.74 16.58 20.55
CA PHE A 236 1.54 15.85 20.20
C PHE A 236 0.35 16.24 21.09
N ALA A 237 0.52 16.28 22.40
CA ALA A 237 -0.55 16.65 23.33
C ALA A 237 -1.04 18.10 23.12
N ALA A 238 -0.12 19.03 22.82
CA ALA A 238 -0.45 20.43 22.62
C ALA A 238 -1.10 20.74 21.25
N ALA A 239 -0.75 19.99 20.21
CA ALA A 239 -1.14 20.30 18.83
C ALA A 239 -1.94 19.15 18.14
N PHE A 240 -2.46 18.21 18.92
CA PHE A 240 -3.17 17.00 18.44
C PHE A 240 -4.21 17.32 17.35
N VAL A 241 -5.04 18.34 17.55
CA VAL A 241 -6.14 18.71 16.66
C VAL A 241 -5.64 19.08 15.25
N VAL A 242 -4.43 19.63 15.15
CA VAL A 242 -3.81 20.02 13.87
C VAL A 242 -2.90 18.92 13.33
N LEU A 243 -2.15 18.27 14.22
CA LEU A 243 -1.16 17.26 13.82
C LEU A 243 -1.79 15.99 13.24
N VAL A 244 -2.95 15.55 13.76
CA VAL A 244 -3.63 14.35 13.25
C VAL A 244 -4.13 14.54 11.81
N PRO A 245 -4.91 15.59 11.47
CA PRO A 245 -5.29 15.85 10.08
C PRO A 245 -4.09 16.03 9.15
N LEU A 246 -3.05 16.74 9.61
CA LEU A 246 -1.81 16.93 8.85
C LEU A 246 -1.10 15.59 8.58
N ALA A 247 -0.98 14.73 9.58
CA ALA A 247 -0.39 13.41 9.42
C ALA A 247 -1.18 12.54 8.42
N ILE A 248 -2.51 12.52 8.51
CA ILE A 248 -3.38 11.80 7.58
C ILE A 248 -3.19 12.31 6.16
N TRP A 249 -3.11 13.63 5.97
CA TRP A 249 -2.87 14.23 4.67
C TRP A 249 -1.50 13.84 4.10
N ILE A 250 -0.43 13.87 4.92
CA ILE A 250 0.91 13.45 4.52
C ILE A 250 0.92 11.96 4.13
N TYR A 251 0.28 11.08 4.93
CA TYR A 251 0.14 9.66 4.58
C TYR A 251 -0.56 9.47 3.24
N THR A 252 -1.62 10.23 2.98
CA THR A 252 -2.35 10.14 1.71
C THR A 252 -1.50 10.64 0.55
N LEU A 253 -0.72 11.69 0.76
CA LEU A 253 0.20 12.22 -0.26
C LEU A 253 1.31 11.20 -0.59
N VAL A 254 1.89 10.56 0.43
CA VAL A 254 2.87 9.47 0.25
C VAL A 254 2.26 8.29 -0.48
N PHE A 255 1.02 7.93 -0.16
CA PHE A 255 0.28 6.88 -0.86
C PHE A 255 0.04 7.23 -2.33
N ALA A 256 -0.38 8.47 -2.62
CA ALA A 256 -0.55 8.97 -3.99
C ALA A 256 0.76 8.93 -4.77
N PHE A 257 1.84 9.38 -4.16
CA PHE A 257 3.18 9.33 -4.73
C PHE A 257 3.60 7.88 -5.04
N ALA A 258 3.44 6.96 -4.10
CA ALA A 258 3.73 5.55 -4.29
C ALA A 258 2.94 4.97 -5.47
N SER A 259 1.62 5.18 -5.49
CA SER A 259 0.74 4.70 -6.57
C SER A 259 1.15 5.26 -7.95
N LEU A 260 1.47 6.55 -8.04
CA LEU A 260 1.95 7.19 -9.27
C LEU A 260 3.30 6.63 -9.70
N TRP A 261 4.24 6.45 -8.78
CA TRP A 261 5.57 5.94 -9.09
C TRP A 261 5.50 4.52 -9.63
N PHE A 262 4.78 3.63 -8.94
CA PHE A 262 4.55 2.27 -9.43
C PHE A 262 3.82 2.24 -10.78
N SER A 263 2.82 3.11 -10.98
CA SER A 263 2.08 3.20 -12.25
C SER A 263 3.00 3.62 -13.40
N HIS A 264 3.78 4.68 -13.22
CA HIS A 264 4.74 5.13 -14.24
C HIS A 264 5.76 4.06 -14.59
N TYR A 265 6.31 3.39 -13.58
CA TYR A 265 7.31 2.35 -13.78
C TYR A 265 6.72 1.10 -14.44
N CYS A 266 5.64 0.56 -13.89
CA CYS A 266 5.05 -0.68 -14.36
C CYS A 266 4.47 -0.57 -15.78
N LEU A 267 3.79 0.53 -16.10
CA LEU A 267 3.23 0.73 -17.45
C LEU A 267 4.32 0.95 -18.49
N ALA A 268 5.40 1.68 -18.17
CA ALA A 268 6.52 1.83 -19.06
C ALA A 268 7.27 0.49 -19.27
N ALA A 269 7.50 -0.27 -18.20
CA ALA A 269 8.12 -1.60 -18.31
C ALA A 269 7.24 -2.59 -19.11
N LEU A 270 5.91 -2.51 -18.98
CA LEU A 270 4.97 -3.30 -19.77
C LEU A 270 5.03 -2.92 -21.26
N GLN A 271 5.10 -1.64 -21.57
CA GLN A 271 5.21 -1.16 -22.95
C GLN A 271 6.52 -1.65 -23.61
N THR A 272 7.66 -1.55 -22.91
CA THR A 272 8.95 -2.06 -23.43
C THR A 272 8.92 -3.56 -23.63
N MET A 273 8.34 -4.31 -22.69
CA MET A 273 8.23 -5.77 -22.79
C MET A 273 7.37 -6.21 -23.99
N ARG A 274 6.25 -5.49 -24.28
CA ARG A 274 5.42 -5.75 -25.46
C ARG A 274 6.14 -5.40 -26.75
N ALA A 275 6.91 -4.30 -26.77
CA ALA A 275 7.70 -3.92 -27.93
C ALA A 275 8.80 -4.96 -28.23
N GLU A 276 9.46 -5.49 -27.21
CA GLU A 276 10.44 -6.59 -27.35
C GLU A 276 9.77 -7.85 -27.96
N SER A 277 8.58 -8.19 -27.48
CA SER A 277 7.83 -9.36 -27.98
C SER A 277 7.37 -9.17 -29.44
N ALA A 278 6.99 -7.97 -29.81
CA ALA A 278 6.56 -7.64 -31.19
C ALA A 278 7.74 -7.60 -32.18
N SER A 279 8.93 -7.22 -31.72
CA SER A 279 10.15 -7.19 -32.56
C SER A 279 10.82 -8.56 -32.78
N GLY A 280 10.26 -9.64 -32.23
CA GLY A 280 10.82 -11.00 -32.37
C GLY A 280 12.14 -11.22 -31.63
N VAL A 281 12.55 -10.28 -30.81
CA VAL A 281 13.72 -10.43 -29.92
C VAL A 281 13.32 -11.39 -28.79
N VAL A 282 13.59 -12.69 -29.00
CA VAL A 282 13.38 -13.71 -27.98
C VAL A 282 14.21 -13.35 -26.74
N PRO A 283 13.59 -13.22 -25.54
CA PRO A 283 14.35 -12.97 -24.32
C PRO A 283 15.37 -14.07 -24.08
N PRO A 284 16.62 -13.75 -23.69
CA PRO A 284 17.71 -14.71 -23.55
C PRO A 284 17.52 -15.82 -22.49
N GLY A 285 16.34 -15.97 -21.90
CA GLY A 285 16.01 -17.06 -20.98
C GLY A 285 15.04 -18.11 -21.57
N ILE A 286 14.49 -17.89 -22.77
CA ILE A 286 13.62 -18.85 -23.46
C ILE A 286 14.40 -19.53 -24.59
N ALA A 287 15.40 -18.87 -25.15
CA ALA A 287 16.28 -19.46 -26.16
C ALA A 287 17.02 -20.69 -25.64
N ASP A 288 17.46 -20.71 -24.38
CA ASP A 288 18.13 -21.88 -23.78
C ASP A 288 17.20 -23.08 -23.53
N LYS A 289 15.89 -22.87 -23.44
CA LYS A 289 14.91 -23.95 -23.33
C LYS A 289 14.42 -24.48 -24.67
N ALA A 290 14.46 -23.68 -25.73
CA ALA A 290 14.06 -24.07 -27.07
C ALA A 290 15.13 -24.95 -27.77
N ILE A 291 16.41 -24.83 -27.32
CA ILE A 291 17.53 -25.64 -27.84
C ILE A 291 17.56 -27.06 -27.21
N ALA A 292 16.77 -27.29 -26.14
CA ALA A 292 16.72 -28.60 -25.45
C ALA A 292 15.51 -29.45 -25.81
N LEU A 293 14.84 -29.21 -26.93
CA LEU A 293 13.88 -30.16 -27.47
C LEU A 293 14.67 -31.23 -28.24
N PRO A 294 14.48 -32.52 -27.94
CA PRO A 294 15.12 -33.61 -28.72
C PRO A 294 14.71 -33.50 -30.16
N ASP A 295 15.72 -33.68 -31.02
CA ASP A 295 15.58 -33.75 -32.45
C ASP A 295 14.52 -34.80 -32.84
N ASP A 296 13.43 -34.37 -33.47
CA ASP A 296 12.31 -35.20 -33.94
C ASP A 296 12.69 -36.03 -35.17
N SER A 297 13.99 -36.22 -35.45
CA SER A 297 14.47 -37.04 -36.58
C SER A 297 14.32 -38.54 -36.36
N LEU A 298 13.82 -38.99 -35.21
CA LEU A 298 13.64 -40.43 -34.90
C LEU A 298 12.26 -41.00 -35.27
N PHE A 299 11.33 -40.19 -35.79
CA PHE A 299 9.97 -40.66 -36.10
C PHE A 299 9.62 -40.75 -37.59
N THR A 300 10.56 -40.49 -38.50
CA THR A 300 10.25 -40.53 -39.96
C THR A 300 10.69 -41.80 -40.70
N ASP A 301 11.20 -42.82 -40.02
CA ASP A 301 11.74 -43.99 -40.71
C ASP A 301 11.03 -45.30 -40.42
N LYS A 302 9.71 -45.31 -40.35
CA LYS A 302 8.93 -46.57 -40.42
C LYS A 302 7.48 -46.29 -40.85
N ILE A 303 7.22 -46.00 -42.12
CA ILE A 303 5.99 -46.36 -42.84
C ILE A 303 6.26 -46.19 -44.36
N VAL A 304 6.74 -47.25 -45.04
CA VAL A 304 6.44 -47.57 -46.43
C VAL A 304 6.61 -49.11 -46.59
N PRO A 305 5.80 -49.75 -47.34
CA PRO A 305 4.98 -50.94 -47.12
C PRO A 305 5.71 -52.23 -47.21
#